data_bf4e41e4096e224c5f7306d1a079ac25
#
_entry.id   bf4e41e4096e224c5f7306d1a079ac25
#
_cell.length_a   1.000
_cell.length_b   1.000
_cell.length_c   1.000
_cell.angle_alpha   90.00
_cell.angle_beta   90.00
_cell.angle_gamma   90.00
#
_symmetry.space_group_name_H-M   'P 1'
#
loop_
_entity.id
_entity.type
_entity.pdbx_description
1 polymer ?
#
loop_
_entity_poly.entity_id
_entity_poly.type
_entity_poly.pdbx_seq_one_letter_code
_entity_poly.pdbx_strand_id
1 'polypeptide(L)'
;MINNKKKPLTWEQRFRRLVHFGHDKAPETEILQSISEGVEFHGARLWILVLAVFVASLGLNTNSAAVIIGAMLISPLMGPIIGMGFGVGIYDFELFKRSARNYIITTTFSVATACLYFLISPLDEAQSELLARTSPTIYD
;
A
#
# COMPACT_ATOMS: atom_id res chain seq x y z
N MET A 1 -36.29 26.38 30.32
CA MET A 1 -34.81 26.52 30.38
C MET A 1 -34.24 25.27 30.98
N ILE A 2 -33.84 24.31 30.16
CA ILE A 2 -33.21 23.05 30.61
C ILE A 2 -31.72 23.17 30.32
N ASN A 3 -30.97 23.44 31.38
CA ASN A 3 -29.51 23.58 31.34
C ASN A 3 -28.88 22.19 31.33
N ASN A 4 -28.61 21.66 30.14
CA ASN A 4 -27.93 20.35 29.97
C ASN A 4 -26.42 20.55 30.08
N LYS A 5 -25.90 20.68 31.29
CA LYS A 5 -24.45 20.58 31.57
C LYS A 5 -23.96 19.21 31.22
N LYS A 6 -23.37 19.02 30.04
CA LYS A 6 -22.60 17.83 29.69
C LYS A 6 -21.46 17.67 30.68
N LYS A 7 -21.57 16.69 31.59
CA LYS A 7 -20.50 16.30 32.52
C LYS A 7 -19.25 15.95 31.68
N PRO A 8 -18.05 16.45 32.06
CA PRO A 8 -16.83 16.06 31.38
C PRO A 8 -16.62 14.54 31.55
N LEU A 9 -16.44 13.84 30.43
CA LEU A 9 -16.16 12.41 30.44
C LEU A 9 -14.85 12.17 31.22
N THR A 10 -14.93 11.30 32.20
CA THR A 10 -13.78 10.84 32.99
C THR A 10 -12.77 10.17 32.07
N TRP A 11 -11.48 10.33 32.38
CA TRP A 11 -10.36 9.75 31.62
C TRP A 11 -10.53 8.26 31.31
N GLU A 12 -11.06 7.47 32.24
CA GLU A 12 -11.38 6.05 32.04
C GLU A 12 -12.45 5.82 30.96
N GLN A 13 -13.43 6.70 30.84
CA GLN A 13 -14.46 6.62 29.80
C GLN A 13 -13.91 6.98 28.42
N ARG A 14 -12.92 7.87 28.35
CA ARG A 14 -12.17 8.15 27.11
C ARG A 14 -11.32 6.97 26.69
N PHE A 15 -10.63 6.35 27.65
CA PHE A 15 -9.78 5.19 27.39
C PHE A 15 -10.60 3.96 26.99
N ARG A 16 -11.74 3.73 27.61
CA ARG A 16 -12.68 2.66 27.21
C ARG A 16 -13.24 2.86 25.81
N ARG A 17 -13.49 4.09 25.37
CA ARG A 17 -13.90 4.37 23.98
C ARG A 17 -12.79 4.10 22.98
N LEU A 18 -11.53 4.36 23.34
CA LEU A 18 -10.38 4.07 22.47
C LEU A 18 -10.07 2.57 22.39
N VAL A 19 -10.37 1.80 23.45
CA VAL A 19 -10.11 0.36 23.51
C VAL A 19 -11.34 -0.49 23.18
N HIS A 20 -12.51 0.11 23.07
CA HIS A 20 -13.73 -0.59 22.69
C HIS A 20 -13.75 -0.84 21.17
N PHE A 21 -12.94 -1.82 20.75
CA PHE A 21 -13.01 -2.44 19.40
C PHE A 21 -14.29 -3.31 19.26
N GLY A 22 -15.32 -3.00 20.04
CA GLY A 22 -16.58 -3.71 20.03
C GLY A 22 -17.59 -2.99 19.14
N HIS A 23 -17.83 -3.52 17.96
CA HIS A 23 -19.07 -3.33 17.20
C HIS A 23 -19.23 -2.10 16.31
N ASP A 24 -18.18 -1.38 15.93
CA ASP A 24 -18.24 -0.63 14.68
C ASP A 24 -17.84 -1.57 13.52
N LYS A 25 -18.70 -2.55 13.25
CA LYS A 25 -18.71 -3.17 11.94
C LYS A 25 -19.19 -2.08 10.99
N ALA A 26 -18.25 -1.40 10.34
CA ALA A 26 -18.59 -0.57 9.20
C ALA A 26 -19.48 -1.43 8.28
N PRO A 27 -20.64 -0.92 7.83
CA PRO A 27 -21.50 -1.68 6.95
C PRO A 27 -20.67 -2.17 5.77
N GLU A 28 -20.86 -3.41 5.35
CA GLU A 28 -20.10 -4.05 4.27
C GLU A 28 -20.02 -3.16 3.03
N THR A 29 -21.04 -2.35 2.81
CA THR A 29 -21.09 -1.35 1.74
C THR A 29 -20.02 -0.26 1.87
N GLU A 30 -19.73 0.22 3.08
CA GLU A 30 -18.68 1.22 3.31
C GLU A 30 -17.29 0.65 3.09
N ILE A 31 -17.08 -0.59 3.52
CA ILE A 31 -15.82 -1.31 3.29
C ILE A 31 -15.62 -1.56 1.80
N LEU A 32 -16.64 -2.05 1.10
CA LEU A 32 -16.64 -2.25 -0.34
C LEU A 32 -16.36 -0.96 -1.10
N GLN A 33 -16.98 0.16 -0.70
CA GLN A 33 -16.76 1.45 -1.32
C GLN A 33 -15.33 1.93 -1.11
N SER A 34 -14.80 1.86 0.10
CA SER A 34 -13.41 2.25 0.41
C SER A 34 -12.38 1.41 -0.36
N ILE A 35 -12.63 0.09 -0.50
CA ILE A 35 -11.78 -0.80 -1.28
C ILE A 35 -11.92 -0.49 -2.77
N SER A 36 -13.13 -0.27 -3.29
CA SER A 36 -13.35 0.02 -4.70
C SER A 36 -12.74 1.37 -5.11
N GLU A 37 -12.81 2.38 -4.26
CA GLU A 37 -12.13 3.67 -4.44
C GLU A 37 -10.60 3.48 -4.41
N GLY A 38 -10.10 2.58 -3.56
CA GLY A 38 -8.69 2.17 -3.52
C GLY A 38 -8.21 1.46 -4.78
N VAL A 39 -9.10 0.81 -5.50
CA VAL A 39 -8.82 0.09 -6.76
C VAL A 39 -8.92 1.02 -7.98
N GLU A 40 -9.68 2.13 -7.90
CA GLU A 40 -9.85 3.04 -9.03
C GLU A 40 -8.55 3.73 -9.45
N PHE A 41 -8.32 3.71 -10.75
CA PHE A 41 -7.12 4.25 -11.38
C PHE A 41 -7.25 5.78 -11.51
N HIS A 42 -6.71 6.51 -10.54
CA HIS A 42 -6.60 7.96 -10.62
C HIS A 42 -5.21 8.35 -11.15
N GLY A 43 -5.15 9.31 -12.08
CA GLY A 43 -3.88 9.75 -12.67
C GLY A 43 -2.84 10.19 -11.64
N ALA A 44 -3.27 10.76 -10.50
CA ALA A 44 -2.38 11.11 -9.40
C ALA A 44 -1.63 9.90 -8.81
N ARG A 45 -2.25 8.71 -8.81
CA ARG A 45 -1.59 7.48 -8.31
C ARG A 45 -0.46 7.00 -9.20
N LEU A 46 -0.53 7.26 -10.51
CA LEU A 46 0.59 6.97 -11.42
C LEU A 46 1.81 7.81 -11.09
N TRP A 47 1.63 9.09 -10.80
CA TRP A 47 2.74 9.94 -10.40
C TRP A 47 3.37 9.49 -9.08
N ILE A 48 2.54 9.10 -8.10
CA ILE A 48 3.02 8.53 -6.85
C ILE A 48 3.80 7.24 -7.10
N LEU A 49 3.30 6.37 -7.99
CA LEU A 49 3.98 5.14 -8.37
C LEU A 49 5.35 5.41 -8.99
N VAL A 50 5.42 6.31 -9.97
CA VAL A 50 6.67 6.67 -10.65
C VAL A 50 7.68 7.21 -9.64
N LEU A 51 7.26 8.11 -8.74
CA LEU A 51 8.12 8.63 -7.68
C LEU A 51 8.56 7.55 -6.70
N ALA A 52 7.67 6.65 -6.30
CA ALA A 52 8.01 5.53 -5.40
C ALA A 52 9.04 4.60 -6.04
N VAL A 53 8.89 4.26 -7.32
CA VAL A 53 9.85 3.43 -8.06
C VAL A 53 11.19 4.15 -8.20
N PHE A 54 11.16 5.47 -8.44
CA PHE A 54 12.39 6.26 -8.51
C PHE A 54 13.15 6.28 -7.19
N VAL A 55 12.44 6.49 -6.06
CA VAL A 55 13.03 6.43 -4.73
C VAL A 55 13.56 5.03 -4.41
N ALA A 56 12.82 3.97 -4.79
CA ALA A 56 13.28 2.59 -4.61
C ALA A 56 14.57 2.31 -5.41
N SER A 57 14.64 2.80 -6.65
CA SER A 57 15.82 2.65 -7.51
C SER A 57 17.03 3.41 -6.96
N LEU A 58 16.82 4.61 -6.41
CA LEU A 58 17.86 5.34 -5.67
C LEU A 58 18.31 4.58 -4.43
N GLY A 59 17.36 3.99 -3.68
CA GLY A 59 17.66 3.16 -2.52
C GLY A 59 18.53 1.95 -2.86
N LEU A 60 18.28 1.31 -4.00
CA LEU A 60 19.11 0.23 -4.53
C LEU A 60 20.51 0.73 -4.91
N ASN A 61 20.58 1.88 -5.58
CA ASN A 61 21.85 2.46 -6.00
C ASN A 61 22.72 2.93 -4.81
N THR A 62 22.10 3.42 -3.74
CA THR A 62 22.80 3.83 -2.51
C THR A 62 22.95 2.71 -1.49
N ASN A 63 22.52 1.49 -1.81
CA ASN A 63 22.55 0.33 -0.93
C ASN A 63 21.88 0.58 0.44
N SER A 64 20.74 1.28 0.42
CA SER A 64 20.01 1.68 1.62
C SER A 64 18.66 0.94 1.73
N ALA A 65 18.64 -0.10 2.58
CA ALA A 65 17.43 -0.87 2.87
C ALA A 65 16.29 0.03 3.42
N ALA A 66 16.61 1.02 4.23
CA ALA A 66 15.64 1.94 4.82
C ALA A 66 14.89 2.75 3.75
N VAL A 67 15.59 3.23 2.71
CA VAL A 67 14.99 3.97 1.58
C VAL A 67 14.09 3.05 0.76
N ILE A 68 14.50 1.80 0.52
CA ILE A 68 13.72 0.81 -0.22
C ILE A 68 12.42 0.49 0.52
N ILE A 69 12.49 0.26 1.84
CA ILE A 69 11.30 0.00 2.68
C ILE A 69 10.36 1.22 2.66
N GLY A 70 10.90 2.44 2.76
CA GLY A 70 10.11 3.67 2.65
C GLY A 70 9.37 3.78 1.32
N ALA A 71 10.04 3.47 0.22
CA ALA A 71 9.44 3.46 -1.12
C ALA A 71 8.31 2.42 -1.25
N MET A 72 8.47 1.23 -0.64
CA MET A 72 7.43 0.20 -0.62
C MET A 72 6.16 0.65 0.11
N LEU A 73 6.29 1.41 1.19
CA LEU A 73 5.16 1.94 1.95
C LEU A 73 4.38 3.03 1.20
N ILE A 74 5.06 3.79 0.35
CA ILE A 74 4.44 4.85 -0.47
C ILE A 74 3.75 4.25 -1.71
N SER A 75 4.12 3.04 -2.11
CA SER A 75 3.63 2.43 -3.35
C SER A 75 2.11 2.21 -3.34
N PRO A 76 1.38 2.65 -4.39
CA PRO A 76 -0.07 2.49 -4.50
C PRO A 76 -0.52 1.07 -4.89
N LEU A 77 0.37 0.09 -4.86
CA LEU A 77 0.06 -1.31 -5.19
C LEU A 77 -0.81 -1.99 -4.13
N MET A 78 -0.82 -1.47 -2.90
CA MET A 78 -1.57 -2.06 -1.78
C MET A 78 -3.08 -2.11 -2.05
N GLY A 79 -3.66 -1.07 -2.70
CA GLY A 79 -5.10 -1.02 -3.03
C GLY A 79 -5.56 -2.19 -3.90
N PRO A 80 -4.98 -2.40 -5.08
CA PRO A 80 -5.30 -3.53 -5.94
C PRO A 80 -5.08 -4.91 -5.28
N ILE A 81 -4.04 -5.06 -4.47
CA ILE A 81 -3.75 -6.33 -3.77
C ILE A 81 -4.84 -6.65 -2.73
N ILE A 82 -5.23 -5.66 -1.92
CA ILE A 82 -6.34 -5.81 -0.96
C ILE A 82 -7.64 -6.08 -1.70
N GLY A 83 -7.91 -5.37 -2.81
CA GLY A 83 -9.09 -5.57 -3.63
C GLY A 83 -9.19 -6.98 -4.21
N MET A 84 -8.07 -7.57 -4.66
CA MET A 84 -8.04 -8.98 -5.09
C MET A 84 -8.32 -9.94 -3.93
N GLY A 85 -7.66 -9.76 -2.79
CA GLY A 85 -7.86 -10.59 -1.61
C GLY A 85 -9.30 -10.54 -1.09
N PHE A 86 -9.87 -9.35 -1.03
CA PHE A 86 -11.25 -9.15 -0.59
C PHE A 86 -12.25 -9.75 -1.59
N GLY A 87 -12.05 -9.53 -2.91
CA GLY A 87 -12.89 -10.10 -3.96
C GLY A 87 -12.97 -11.63 -3.92
N VAL A 88 -11.84 -12.29 -3.61
CA VAL A 88 -11.82 -13.75 -3.36
C VAL A 88 -12.58 -14.10 -2.08
N GLY A 89 -12.41 -13.33 -1.01
CA GLY A 89 -13.03 -13.58 0.28
C GLY A 89 -14.56 -13.50 0.28
N ILE A 90 -15.15 -12.63 -0.54
CA ILE A 90 -16.60 -12.45 -0.68
C ILE A 90 -17.18 -13.12 -1.92
N TYR A 91 -16.37 -13.88 -2.66
CA TYR A 91 -16.77 -14.52 -3.95
C TYR A 91 -17.23 -13.52 -5.02
N ASP A 92 -16.74 -12.28 -4.99
CA ASP A 92 -17.01 -11.27 -6.00
C ASP A 92 -15.94 -11.31 -7.11
N PHE A 93 -16.24 -12.05 -8.17
CA PHE A 93 -15.35 -12.20 -9.32
C PHE A 93 -15.16 -10.91 -10.12
N GLU A 94 -16.11 -10.01 -10.08
CA GLU A 94 -16.04 -8.74 -10.80
C GLU A 94 -15.02 -7.80 -10.13
N LEU A 95 -15.09 -7.68 -8.81
CA LEU A 95 -14.11 -6.92 -8.01
C LEU A 95 -12.71 -7.51 -8.17
N PHE A 96 -12.57 -8.85 -8.13
CA PHE A 96 -11.31 -9.53 -8.34
C PHE A 96 -10.70 -9.22 -9.71
N LYS A 97 -11.48 -9.37 -10.79
CA LYS A 97 -11.02 -9.13 -12.17
C LYS A 97 -10.61 -7.66 -12.38
N ARG A 98 -11.37 -6.73 -11.83
CA ARG A 98 -11.09 -5.30 -11.90
C ARG A 98 -9.77 -4.97 -11.16
N SER A 99 -9.61 -5.50 -9.96
CA SER A 99 -8.40 -5.32 -9.15
C SER A 99 -7.17 -5.94 -9.80
N ALA A 100 -7.29 -7.16 -10.33
CA ALA A 100 -6.22 -7.87 -11.03
C ALA A 100 -5.77 -7.11 -12.29
N ARG A 101 -6.72 -6.58 -13.08
CA ARG A 101 -6.39 -5.76 -14.25
C ARG A 101 -5.60 -4.51 -13.85
N ASN A 102 -6.06 -3.80 -12.82
CA ASN A 102 -5.38 -2.60 -12.34
C ASN A 102 -3.99 -2.92 -11.76
N TYR A 103 -3.86 -4.05 -11.06
CA TYR A 103 -2.58 -4.54 -10.58
C TYR A 103 -1.60 -4.78 -11.73
N ILE A 104 -2.01 -5.48 -12.79
CA ILE A 104 -1.16 -5.76 -13.95
C ILE A 104 -0.72 -4.46 -14.64
N ILE A 105 -1.64 -3.53 -14.86
CA ILE A 105 -1.32 -2.24 -15.46
C ILE A 105 -0.30 -1.48 -14.61
N THR A 106 -0.56 -1.37 -13.31
CA THR A 106 0.32 -0.65 -12.37
C THR A 106 1.71 -1.29 -12.30
N THR A 107 1.78 -2.62 -12.27
CA THR A 107 3.06 -3.36 -12.27
C THR A 107 3.83 -3.14 -13.57
N THR A 108 3.16 -3.14 -14.72
CA THR A 108 3.79 -2.88 -16.01
C THR A 108 4.41 -1.48 -16.06
N PHE A 109 3.68 -0.46 -15.58
CA PHE A 109 4.23 0.89 -15.46
C PHE A 109 5.41 0.99 -14.49
N SER A 110 5.34 0.27 -13.37
CA SER A 110 6.43 0.20 -12.38
C SER A 110 7.71 -0.38 -13.00
N VAL A 111 7.58 -1.51 -13.69
CA VAL A 111 8.70 -2.17 -14.37
C VAL A 111 9.26 -1.28 -15.46
N ALA A 112 8.42 -0.66 -16.27
CA ALA A 112 8.88 0.26 -17.33
C ALA A 112 9.67 1.45 -16.76
N THR A 113 9.19 2.03 -15.64
CA THR A 113 9.89 3.13 -14.95
C THR A 113 11.23 2.68 -14.39
N ALA A 114 11.28 1.49 -13.77
CA ALA A 114 12.53 0.93 -13.26
C ALA A 114 13.53 0.64 -14.39
N CYS A 115 13.10 0.05 -15.50
CA CYS A 115 13.94 -0.19 -16.67
C CYS A 115 14.50 1.12 -17.22
N LEU A 116 13.68 2.16 -17.34
CA LEU A 116 14.11 3.47 -17.80
C LEU A 116 15.17 4.07 -16.87
N TYR A 117 14.98 3.97 -15.56
CA TYR A 117 15.94 4.45 -14.57
C TYR A 117 17.30 3.74 -14.72
N PHE A 118 17.31 2.41 -14.82
CA PHE A 118 18.54 1.64 -14.90
C PHE A 118 19.24 1.78 -16.26
N LEU A 119 18.51 2.14 -17.32
CA LEU A 119 19.12 2.49 -18.61
C LEU A 119 19.89 3.81 -18.55
N ILE A 120 19.40 4.76 -17.74
CA ILE A 120 20.03 6.09 -17.58
C ILE A 120 21.16 6.05 -16.54
N SER A 121 21.01 5.23 -15.51
CA SER A 121 21.98 5.07 -14.39
C SER A 121 22.54 3.65 -14.40
N PRO A 122 23.58 3.36 -15.20
CA PRO A 122 24.21 2.04 -15.21
C PRO A 122 24.83 1.76 -13.84
N LEU A 123 24.48 0.60 -13.27
CA LEU A 123 25.12 0.08 -12.08
C LEU A 123 26.43 -0.59 -12.51
N ASP A 124 27.56 0.00 -12.18
CA ASP A 124 28.87 -0.58 -12.49
C ASP A 124 29.18 -1.84 -11.67
N GLU A 125 28.49 -2.03 -10.52
CA GLU A 125 28.64 -3.21 -9.67
C GLU A 125 27.29 -3.64 -9.09
N ALA A 126 27.11 -4.97 -8.95
CA ALA A 126 25.93 -5.53 -8.29
C ALA A 126 25.96 -5.18 -6.79
N GLN A 127 24.99 -4.40 -6.36
CA GLN A 127 24.87 -3.95 -4.97
C GLN A 127 24.54 -5.13 -4.04
N SER A 128 25.08 -5.09 -2.81
CA SER A 128 24.87 -6.15 -1.81
C SER A 128 23.40 -6.41 -1.48
N GLU A 129 22.56 -5.38 -1.52
CA GLU A 129 21.11 -5.51 -1.32
C GLU A 129 20.41 -6.31 -2.43
N LEU A 130 20.88 -6.22 -3.67
CA LEU A 130 20.37 -7.05 -4.77
C LEU A 130 20.81 -8.50 -4.59
N LEU A 131 22.08 -8.72 -4.22
CA LEU A 131 22.64 -10.05 -4.00
C LEU A 131 22.00 -10.75 -2.79
N ALA A 132 21.70 -10.01 -1.71
CA ALA A 132 21.02 -10.54 -0.54
C ALA A 132 19.62 -11.09 -0.85
N ARG A 133 18.93 -10.53 -1.86
CA ARG A 133 17.59 -10.98 -2.28
C ARG A 133 17.63 -12.15 -3.26
N THR A 134 18.77 -12.42 -3.91
CA THR A 134 18.92 -13.52 -4.87
C THR A 134 19.47 -14.80 -4.22
N SER A 135 20.08 -14.69 -3.04
CA SER A 135 20.56 -15.86 -2.30
C SER A 135 19.51 -16.32 -1.27
N PRO A 136 18.90 -17.51 -1.43
CA PRO A 136 17.98 -18.04 -0.44
C PRO A 136 18.74 -18.41 0.83
N THR A 137 18.63 -17.59 1.86
CA THR A 137 19.17 -17.88 3.19
C THR A 137 18.09 -18.56 4.03
N ILE A 138 18.36 -19.79 4.43
CA ILE A 138 17.46 -20.59 5.29
C ILE A 138 17.59 -20.14 6.77
N TYR A 139 18.52 -19.25 7.07
CA TYR A 139 18.91 -18.86 8.44
C TYR A 139 18.89 -17.33 8.68
N ASP A 140 17.86 -16.62 8.23
CA ASP A 140 17.59 -15.24 8.69
C ASP A 140 16.21 -15.15 9.30
#